data_c7d55ce7b0c23a0b3896b0c416da7c9b
#
_entry.id   c7d55ce7b0c23a0b3896b0c416da7c9b
#
_cell.length_a   1.000
_cell.length_b   1.000
_cell.length_c   1.000
_cell.angle_alpha   90.00
_cell.angle_beta   90.00
_cell.angle_gamma   90.00
#
_symmetry.space_group_name_H-M   'P 1'
#
loop_
_entity.id
_entity.type
_entity.pdbx_description
1 polymer ?
#
loop_
_entity_poly.entity_id
_entity_poly.type
_entity_poly.pdbx_seq_one_letter_code
_entity_poly.pdbx_strand_id
1 'polypeptide(L)'
;MITDPTAAGFCPEKLERLNTHLQERYITPKKIAGCQVLIKRKGIAAFSASLGQMDIARQKPMAADTLFRIYSMTKPITSIALMMLFEEGRFQLTDPVYKFIPSWRSHRIWVEGEGASMITRAPQSPMTIQHLLCHTAGLTYGGFLPGLELPVDAAYGAAGISRRGADTLETFAEKLANVPLLYDPGTRWSYSMATDVCGYLVEVISGQPFAQFLQERLFEPLDMPDTGFSIPDEKLDRFAACYERDRNKELKLQDDPETSRYRNPPTAPSGAGGLLSTMRDYSHFCDMLLQRGVFNGKQLISRATLELMTRNHLGQSSLAQMAVGGFSETSNEGVGFGLGFASTMDAAASGTVGEGDFYWGGLASTLFWVDPAEDLYAIFMAQLIPSSTFNFRGQIKNIVYGSLCEGAQS
;
A
#
# COMPACT_ATOMS: atom_id res chain seq x y z
N MET A 1 7.98 4.35 -22.85
CA MET A 1 7.07 5.53 -22.71
C MET A 1 7.80 6.76 -23.21
N ILE A 2 7.16 7.62 -24.01
CA ILE A 2 7.75 8.89 -24.45
C ILE A 2 7.56 9.90 -23.30
N THR A 3 8.63 10.62 -22.95
CA THR A 3 8.62 11.61 -21.86
C THR A 3 8.84 13.01 -22.41
N ASP A 4 8.13 13.99 -21.85
CA ASP A 4 8.31 15.41 -22.14
C ASP A 4 8.31 16.21 -20.83
N PRO A 5 9.47 16.34 -20.17
CA PRO A 5 9.56 17.07 -18.90
C PRO A 5 9.19 18.55 -19.05
N THR A 6 9.50 19.19 -20.18
CA THR A 6 9.20 20.61 -20.41
C THR A 6 7.70 20.83 -20.53
N ALA A 7 6.99 20.06 -21.34
CA ALA A 7 5.53 20.14 -21.46
C ALA A 7 4.83 19.81 -20.13
N ALA A 8 5.41 18.93 -19.32
CA ALA A 8 4.92 18.62 -17.97
C ALA A 8 5.25 19.71 -16.92
N GLY A 9 5.99 20.77 -17.30
CA GLY A 9 6.35 21.88 -16.42
C GLY A 9 7.52 21.59 -15.48
N PHE A 10 8.48 20.80 -15.92
CA PHE A 10 9.74 20.53 -15.24
C PHE A 10 10.93 21.13 -15.98
N CYS A 11 11.98 21.46 -15.24
CA CYS A 11 13.29 21.74 -15.78
C CYS A 11 14.00 20.40 -16.08
N PRO A 12 14.28 20.08 -17.35
CA PRO A 12 14.85 18.78 -17.74
C PRO A 12 16.17 18.46 -17.00
N GLU A 13 17.08 19.43 -16.92
CA GLU A 13 18.39 19.25 -16.31
C GLU A 13 18.28 18.99 -14.79
N LYS A 14 17.29 19.59 -14.13
CA LYS A 14 17.06 19.33 -12.71
C LYS A 14 16.41 17.98 -12.49
N LEU A 15 15.46 17.58 -13.35
CA LEU A 15 14.77 16.30 -13.24
C LEU A 15 15.70 15.13 -13.56
N GLU A 16 16.66 15.30 -14.47
CA GLU A 16 17.68 14.28 -14.78
C GLU A 16 18.58 13.95 -13.58
N ARG A 17 18.66 14.82 -12.59
CA ARG A 17 19.33 14.51 -11.32
C ARG A 17 18.75 13.27 -10.63
N LEU A 18 17.49 12.93 -10.92
CA LEU A 18 16.86 11.72 -10.38
C LEU A 18 17.54 10.45 -10.91
N ASN A 19 17.82 10.42 -12.21
CA ASN A 19 18.56 9.32 -12.84
C ASN A 19 19.98 9.19 -12.24
N THR A 20 20.72 10.30 -12.22
CA THR A 20 22.07 10.36 -11.64
C THR A 20 22.05 9.91 -10.17
N HIS A 21 21.10 10.42 -9.36
CA HIS A 21 20.98 10.08 -7.97
C HIS A 21 20.75 8.58 -7.73
N LEU A 22 19.82 7.98 -8.48
CA LEU A 22 19.51 6.55 -8.36
C LEU A 22 20.68 5.70 -8.83
N GLN A 23 21.29 6.06 -9.96
CA GLN A 23 22.42 5.33 -10.54
C GLN A 23 23.63 5.35 -9.60
N GLU A 24 24.06 6.52 -9.14
CA GLU A 24 25.31 6.67 -8.38
C GLU A 24 25.15 6.25 -6.92
N ARG A 25 23.99 6.48 -6.31
CA ARG A 25 23.80 6.17 -4.88
C ARG A 25 23.34 4.76 -4.60
N TYR A 26 22.69 4.10 -5.56
CA TYR A 26 22.00 2.82 -5.31
C TYR A 26 22.39 1.72 -6.27
N ILE A 27 22.39 1.98 -7.59
CA ILE A 27 22.64 0.93 -8.60
C ILE A 27 24.13 0.62 -8.71
N THR A 28 24.98 1.62 -9.00
CA THR A 28 26.43 1.44 -9.15
C THR A 28 27.08 0.82 -7.89
N PRO A 29 26.77 1.27 -6.66
CA PRO A 29 27.29 0.64 -5.45
C PRO A 29 26.54 -0.65 -5.05
N LYS A 30 25.67 -1.19 -5.91
CA LYS A 30 24.90 -2.44 -5.71
C LYS A 30 24.11 -2.48 -4.38
N LYS A 31 23.55 -1.34 -3.96
CA LYS A 31 22.72 -1.27 -2.75
C LYS A 31 21.32 -1.83 -2.97
N ILE A 32 20.84 -1.77 -4.22
CA ILE A 32 19.63 -2.45 -4.71
C ILE A 32 19.96 -3.14 -6.04
N ALA A 33 19.18 -4.14 -6.41
CA ALA A 33 19.35 -4.85 -7.67
C ALA A 33 19.00 -3.96 -8.86
N GLY A 34 17.85 -3.30 -8.79
CA GLY A 34 17.35 -2.39 -9.79
C GLY A 34 16.07 -1.70 -9.31
N CYS A 35 15.61 -0.74 -10.09
CA CYS A 35 14.37 -0.02 -9.83
C CYS A 35 13.74 0.53 -11.11
N GLN A 36 12.46 0.86 -11.00
CA GLN A 36 11.73 1.69 -11.96
C GLN A 36 11.22 2.95 -11.29
N VAL A 37 11.15 4.04 -12.06
CA VAL A 37 10.54 5.31 -11.66
C VAL A 37 9.66 5.82 -12.78
N LEU A 38 8.50 6.35 -12.42
CA LEU A 38 7.64 7.11 -13.31
C LEU A 38 7.17 8.37 -12.59
N ILE A 39 7.34 9.52 -13.25
CA ILE A 39 6.78 10.80 -12.83
C ILE A 39 5.84 11.28 -13.92
N LYS A 40 4.60 11.59 -13.56
CA LYS A 40 3.61 12.12 -14.48
C LYS A 40 2.99 13.38 -13.89
N ARG A 41 2.80 14.40 -14.72
CA ARG A 41 2.19 15.66 -14.33
C ARG A 41 1.36 16.21 -15.50
N LYS A 42 0.18 16.75 -15.23
CA LYS A 42 -0.75 17.29 -16.25
C LYS A 42 -1.07 16.27 -17.36
N GLY A 43 -1.17 14.98 -16.98
CA GLY A 43 -1.39 13.89 -17.92
C GLY A 43 -0.17 13.50 -18.77
N ILE A 44 0.98 14.18 -18.61
CA ILE A 44 2.20 13.98 -19.42
C ILE A 44 3.25 13.22 -18.58
N ALA A 45 3.85 12.17 -19.15
CA ALA A 45 5.00 11.54 -18.53
C ALA A 45 6.21 12.48 -18.60
N ALA A 46 6.65 12.97 -17.45
CA ALA A 46 7.81 13.85 -17.35
C ALA A 46 9.12 13.08 -17.27
N PHE A 47 9.11 11.92 -16.59
CA PHE A 47 10.29 11.09 -16.38
C PHE A 47 9.90 9.62 -16.32
N SER A 48 10.69 8.75 -16.96
CA SER A 48 10.52 7.30 -16.87
C SER A 48 11.89 6.64 -16.99
N ALA A 49 12.26 5.82 -16.02
CA ALA A 49 13.53 5.11 -16.01
C ALA A 49 13.38 3.67 -15.51
N SER A 50 14.16 2.76 -16.08
CA SER A 50 14.38 1.39 -15.61
C SER A 50 15.87 1.20 -15.45
N LEU A 51 16.34 0.99 -14.21
CA LEU A 51 17.75 0.99 -13.85
C LEU A 51 18.16 -0.33 -13.20
N GLY A 52 19.36 -0.82 -13.50
CA GLY A 52 19.91 -2.04 -12.90
C GLY A 52 19.26 -3.32 -13.41
N GLN A 53 19.10 -4.29 -12.54
CA GLN A 53 18.64 -5.65 -12.87
C GLN A 53 17.35 -5.99 -12.09
N MET A 54 16.42 -6.69 -12.73
CA MET A 54 15.29 -7.30 -12.05
C MET A 54 15.65 -8.66 -11.43
N ASP A 55 16.72 -9.30 -11.92
CA ASP A 55 17.25 -10.56 -11.38
C ASP A 55 18.76 -10.58 -11.55
N ILE A 56 19.49 -10.56 -10.43
CA ILE A 56 20.96 -10.53 -10.44
C ILE A 56 21.51 -11.90 -10.84
N ALA A 57 20.94 -12.98 -10.32
CA ALA A 57 21.47 -14.33 -10.56
C ALA A 57 21.35 -14.74 -12.04
N ARG A 58 20.26 -14.34 -12.69
CA ARG A 58 19.98 -14.61 -14.10
C ARG A 58 20.44 -13.48 -15.04
N GLN A 59 21.07 -12.44 -14.49
CA GLN A 59 21.56 -11.26 -15.21
C GLN A 59 20.48 -10.58 -16.08
N LYS A 60 19.21 -10.64 -15.64
CA LYS A 60 18.09 -10.02 -16.35
C LYS A 60 18.05 -8.52 -16.05
N PRO A 61 18.11 -7.65 -17.08
CA PRO A 61 17.99 -6.21 -16.86
C PRO A 61 16.59 -5.83 -16.39
N MET A 62 16.48 -4.71 -15.67
CA MET A 62 15.17 -4.11 -15.36
C MET A 62 14.52 -3.66 -16.67
N ALA A 63 13.32 -4.15 -16.94
CA ALA A 63 12.57 -3.90 -18.19
C ALA A 63 11.28 -3.12 -17.90
N ALA A 64 10.76 -2.40 -18.90
CA ALA A 64 9.58 -1.54 -18.75
C ALA A 64 8.32 -2.29 -18.31
N ASP A 65 8.24 -3.58 -18.59
CA ASP A 65 7.14 -4.49 -18.28
C ASP A 65 7.44 -5.43 -17.10
N THR A 66 8.48 -5.14 -16.31
CA THR A 66 8.81 -5.92 -15.11
C THR A 66 7.64 -5.99 -14.15
N LEU A 67 7.37 -7.20 -13.65
CA LEU A 67 6.37 -7.48 -12.63
C LEU A 67 6.99 -7.39 -11.23
N PHE A 68 6.31 -6.69 -10.34
CA PHE A 68 6.75 -6.44 -8.97
C PHE A 68 5.74 -6.99 -7.96
N ARG A 69 6.24 -7.48 -6.82
CA ARG A 69 5.43 -7.64 -5.61
C ARG A 69 5.18 -6.25 -5.06
N ILE A 70 3.95 -5.76 -5.13
CA ILE A 70 3.63 -4.41 -4.66
C ILE A 70 3.27 -4.35 -3.18
N TYR A 71 3.16 -5.52 -2.52
CA TYR A 71 2.87 -5.61 -1.09
C TYR A 71 1.76 -4.62 -0.67
N SER A 72 2.06 -3.74 0.29
CA SER A 72 1.05 -2.85 0.89
C SER A 72 0.50 -1.77 -0.05
N MET A 73 1.05 -1.58 -1.25
CA MET A 73 0.37 -0.82 -2.30
C MET A 73 -0.93 -1.50 -2.78
N THR A 74 -1.21 -2.73 -2.35
CA THR A 74 -2.50 -3.41 -2.48
C THR A 74 -3.61 -2.72 -1.69
N LYS A 75 -3.30 -2.13 -0.51
CA LYS A 75 -4.30 -1.55 0.40
C LYS A 75 -5.17 -0.46 -0.22
N PRO A 76 -4.61 0.54 -0.93
CA PRO A 76 -5.42 1.51 -1.66
C PRO A 76 -6.42 0.88 -2.63
N ILE A 77 -5.99 -0.15 -3.37
CA ILE A 77 -6.83 -0.87 -4.33
C ILE A 77 -8.00 -1.57 -3.60
N THR A 78 -7.72 -2.28 -2.51
CA THR A 78 -8.74 -2.93 -1.67
C THR A 78 -9.71 -1.92 -1.07
N SER A 79 -9.19 -0.78 -0.60
CA SER A 79 -10.03 0.28 -0.03
C SER A 79 -10.94 0.91 -1.06
N ILE A 80 -10.45 1.18 -2.28
CA ILE A 80 -11.28 1.65 -3.42
C ILE A 80 -12.39 0.63 -3.72
N ALA A 81 -12.06 -0.66 -3.79
CA ALA A 81 -13.05 -1.71 -4.05
C ALA A 81 -14.18 -1.72 -3.01
N LEU A 82 -13.83 -1.63 -1.73
CA LEU A 82 -14.84 -1.55 -0.67
C LEU A 82 -15.65 -0.25 -0.76
N MET A 83 -15.02 0.89 -1.07
CA MET A 83 -15.71 2.17 -1.19
C MET A 83 -16.59 2.28 -2.44
N MET A 84 -16.37 1.49 -3.48
CA MET A 84 -17.33 1.34 -4.60
C MET A 84 -18.66 0.75 -4.09
N LEU A 85 -18.61 -0.23 -3.19
CA LEU A 85 -19.82 -0.80 -2.56
C LEU A 85 -20.47 0.19 -1.58
N PHE A 86 -19.70 1.08 -0.95
CA PHE A 86 -20.23 2.21 -0.18
C PHE A 86 -21.06 3.14 -1.05
N GLU A 87 -20.57 3.50 -2.25
CA GLU A 87 -21.32 4.33 -3.21
C GLU A 87 -22.61 3.67 -3.70
N GLU A 88 -22.63 2.35 -3.77
CA GLU A 88 -23.84 1.57 -4.09
C GLU A 88 -24.85 1.51 -2.92
N GLY A 89 -24.54 2.18 -1.78
CA GLY A 89 -25.41 2.19 -0.61
C GLY A 89 -25.49 0.86 0.14
N ARG A 90 -24.54 -0.06 -0.11
CA ARG A 90 -24.55 -1.42 0.47
C ARG A 90 -24.20 -1.42 1.96
N PHE A 91 -23.51 -0.41 2.44
CA PHE A 91 -23.17 -0.22 3.86
C PHE A 91 -22.90 1.25 4.16
N GLN A 92 -22.76 1.57 5.47
CA GLN A 92 -22.30 2.86 5.98
C GLN A 92 -20.96 2.70 6.68
N LEU A 93 -20.09 3.71 6.64
CA LEU A 93 -18.78 3.69 7.32
C LEU A 93 -18.92 3.42 8.83
N THR A 94 -20.00 3.87 9.43
CA THR A 94 -20.34 3.69 10.85
C THR A 94 -21.04 2.36 11.14
N ASP A 95 -21.35 1.55 10.13
CA ASP A 95 -21.90 0.22 10.36
C ASP A 95 -20.92 -0.64 11.16
N PRO A 96 -21.39 -1.36 12.19
CA PRO A 96 -20.55 -2.27 12.94
C PRO A 96 -20.16 -3.46 12.04
N VAL A 97 -18.89 -3.88 12.12
CA VAL A 97 -18.37 -5.00 11.32
C VAL A 97 -19.18 -6.27 11.52
N TYR A 98 -19.68 -6.52 12.74
CA TYR A 98 -20.48 -7.72 13.03
C TYR A 98 -21.83 -7.78 12.29
N LYS A 99 -22.26 -6.71 11.64
CA LYS A 99 -23.43 -6.72 10.74
C LYS A 99 -23.19 -7.63 9.53
N PHE A 100 -21.94 -7.74 9.10
CA PHE A 100 -21.48 -8.51 7.95
C PHE A 100 -20.69 -9.75 8.34
N ILE A 101 -19.99 -9.71 9.47
CA ILE A 101 -19.20 -10.82 10.02
C ILE A 101 -19.68 -11.05 11.47
N PRO A 102 -20.74 -11.87 11.69
CA PRO A 102 -21.42 -11.96 12.99
C PRO A 102 -20.53 -12.37 14.16
N SER A 103 -19.51 -13.20 13.94
CA SER A 103 -18.52 -13.61 14.95
C SER A 103 -17.77 -12.44 15.58
N TRP A 104 -17.67 -11.30 14.88
CA TRP A 104 -16.96 -10.11 15.34
C TRP A 104 -17.72 -9.31 16.43
N ARG A 105 -18.93 -9.74 16.82
CA ARG A 105 -19.67 -9.15 17.93
C ARG A 105 -19.00 -9.38 19.29
N SER A 106 -18.20 -10.42 19.43
CA SER A 106 -17.67 -10.91 20.71
C SER A 106 -16.21 -10.54 20.96
N HIS A 107 -15.63 -9.61 20.19
CA HIS A 107 -14.25 -9.16 20.41
C HIS A 107 -14.03 -8.72 21.86
N ARG A 108 -12.81 -9.00 22.34
CA ARG A 108 -12.32 -8.58 23.65
C ARG A 108 -11.17 -7.61 23.46
N ILE A 109 -10.98 -6.71 24.42
CA ILE A 109 -9.85 -5.78 24.45
C ILE A 109 -8.81 -6.30 25.44
N TRP A 110 -7.57 -6.36 25.02
CA TRP A 110 -6.44 -6.65 25.91
C TRP A 110 -6.32 -5.59 26.99
N VAL A 111 -6.07 -6.02 28.24
CA VAL A 111 -5.84 -5.14 29.40
C VAL A 111 -4.40 -5.33 29.86
N GLU A 112 -4.03 -6.56 30.20
CA GLU A 112 -2.69 -6.94 30.68
C GLU A 112 -2.45 -8.44 30.53
N GLY A 113 -1.20 -8.87 30.74
CA GLY A 113 -0.80 -10.29 30.71
C GLY A 113 -0.60 -10.83 29.29
N GLU A 114 -0.15 -12.08 29.23
CA GLU A 114 0.14 -12.79 27.97
C GLU A 114 -0.34 -14.25 28.06
N GLY A 115 -0.66 -14.85 26.92
CA GLY A 115 -1.08 -16.25 26.84
C GLY A 115 -2.23 -16.58 27.79
N ALA A 116 -2.06 -17.58 28.64
CA ALA A 116 -3.09 -18.02 29.57
C ALA A 116 -3.35 -17.03 30.73
N SER A 117 -2.43 -16.11 31.01
CA SER A 117 -2.60 -15.06 32.03
C SER A 117 -3.22 -13.77 31.47
N MET A 118 -3.59 -13.74 30.20
CA MET A 118 -4.13 -12.56 29.55
C MET A 118 -5.48 -12.16 30.15
N ILE A 119 -5.57 -10.91 30.60
CA ILE A 119 -6.80 -10.31 31.09
C ILE A 119 -7.39 -9.44 29.96
N THR A 120 -8.68 -9.62 29.71
CA THR A 120 -9.40 -8.90 28.67
C THR A 120 -10.71 -8.33 29.21
N ARG A 121 -11.21 -7.27 28.56
CA ARG A 121 -12.53 -6.66 28.84
C ARG A 121 -13.37 -6.53 27.58
N ALA A 122 -14.63 -6.19 27.74
CA ALA A 122 -15.48 -5.81 26.61
C ALA A 122 -15.01 -4.47 25.99
N PRO A 123 -15.18 -4.26 24.69
CA PRO A 123 -14.95 -2.97 24.04
C PRO A 123 -15.98 -1.93 24.51
N GLN A 124 -15.58 -0.64 24.50
CA GLN A 124 -16.47 0.46 24.84
C GLN A 124 -17.50 0.74 23.74
N SER A 125 -17.14 0.49 22.49
CA SER A 125 -18.00 0.63 21.32
C SER A 125 -17.72 -0.46 20.30
N PRO A 126 -18.68 -0.79 19.43
CA PRO A 126 -18.44 -1.73 18.33
C PRO A 126 -17.37 -1.24 17.37
N MET A 127 -16.61 -2.18 16.79
CA MET A 127 -15.74 -1.91 15.66
C MET A 127 -16.57 -1.60 14.42
N THR A 128 -16.28 -0.50 13.74
CA THR A 128 -16.93 -0.09 12.49
C THR A 128 -16.07 -0.38 11.26
N ILE A 129 -16.67 -0.34 10.06
CA ILE A 129 -15.94 -0.48 8.79
C ILE A 129 -14.91 0.65 8.63
N GLN A 130 -15.24 1.88 9.07
CA GLN A 130 -14.29 3.00 9.09
C GLN A 130 -13.02 2.65 9.89
N HIS A 131 -13.16 2.04 11.06
CA HIS A 131 -12.02 1.66 11.89
C HIS A 131 -11.09 0.66 11.19
N LEU A 132 -11.61 -0.25 10.37
CA LEU A 132 -10.80 -1.16 9.56
C LEU A 132 -10.04 -0.40 8.47
N LEU A 133 -10.73 0.46 7.71
CA LEU A 133 -10.16 1.21 6.58
C LEU A 133 -9.06 2.19 7.02
N CYS A 134 -9.16 2.78 8.21
CA CYS A 134 -8.17 3.73 8.72
C CYS A 134 -7.22 3.14 9.78
N HIS A 135 -7.16 1.80 9.93
CA HIS A 135 -6.27 1.11 10.87
C HIS A 135 -6.44 1.51 12.35
N THR A 136 -7.64 1.90 12.77
CA THR A 136 -7.96 2.18 14.17
C THR A 136 -8.81 1.09 14.82
N ALA A 137 -8.87 -0.09 14.22
CA ALA A 137 -9.68 -1.22 14.67
C ALA A 137 -9.14 -1.92 15.93
N GLY A 138 -7.89 -1.66 16.34
CA GLY A 138 -7.24 -2.37 17.46
C GLY A 138 -6.60 -3.70 17.06
N LEU A 139 -6.63 -4.06 15.78
CA LEU A 139 -5.91 -5.21 15.22
C LEU A 139 -4.40 -4.91 15.09
N THR A 140 -3.58 -5.98 15.01
CA THR A 140 -2.14 -5.90 14.75
C THR A 140 -1.75 -6.73 13.52
N TYR A 141 -0.46 -6.88 13.28
CA TYR A 141 0.09 -7.82 12.31
C TYR A 141 0.51 -9.17 12.92
N GLY A 142 0.27 -9.40 14.23
CA GLY A 142 0.58 -10.67 14.89
C GLY A 142 2.07 -11.04 14.84
N GLY A 143 2.96 -10.08 15.07
CA GLY A 143 4.42 -10.33 15.07
C GLY A 143 5.07 -10.38 13.66
N PHE A 144 4.33 -10.14 12.58
CA PHE A 144 4.91 -10.15 11.23
C PHE A 144 5.76 -8.93 10.89
N LEU A 145 5.69 -7.85 11.68
CA LEU A 145 6.51 -6.67 11.47
C LEU A 145 7.79 -6.78 12.31
N PRO A 146 8.97 -6.80 11.68
CA PRO A 146 10.23 -6.91 12.42
C PRO A 146 10.42 -5.75 13.41
N GLY A 147 10.81 -6.07 14.64
CA GLY A 147 11.11 -5.08 15.68
C GLY A 147 9.88 -4.43 16.33
N LEU A 148 8.68 -4.95 16.07
CA LEU A 148 7.45 -4.57 16.75
C LEU A 148 6.84 -5.81 17.42
N GLU A 149 7.06 -5.96 18.72
CA GLU A 149 6.46 -7.02 19.55
C GLU A 149 5.33 -6.40 20.38
N LEU A 150 4.12 -6.91 20.20
CA LEU A 150 2.92 -6.42 20.86
C LEU A 150 2.32 -7.53 21.75
N PRO A 151 1.71 -7.19 22.89
CA PRO A 151 1.22 -8.17 23.87
C PRO A 151 0.23 -9.19 23.31
N VAL A 152 -0.51 -8.81 22.25
CA VAL A 152 -1.52 -9.67 21.61
C VAL A 152 -0.94 -10.56 20.49
N ASP A 153 0.31 -10.36 20.07
CA ASP A 153 0.87 -11.03 18.89
C ASP A 153 0.95 -12.55 19.06
N ALA A 154 1.25 -13.04 20.28
CA ALA A 154 1.22 -14.46 20.59
C ALA A 154 -0.15 -15.11 20.37
N ALA A 155 -1.24 -14.36 20.59
CA ALA A 155 -2.59 -14.85 20.39
C ALA A 155 -2.91 -15.07 18.89
N TYR A 156 -2.30 -14.32 17.98
CA TYR A 156 -2.43 -14.55 16.54
C TYR A 156 -1.83 -15.91 16.14
N GLY A 157 -0.65 -16.22 16.66
CA GLY A 157 -0.02 -17.53 16.45
C GLY A 157 -0.85 -18.67 17.04
N ALA A 158 -1.36 -18.51 18.27
CA ALA A 158 -2.21 -19.50 18.93
C ALA A 158 -3.54 -19.73 18.19
N ALA A 159 -4.11 -18.70 17.57
CA ALA A 159 -5.30 -18.80 16.71
C ALA A 159 -4.98 -19.43 15.34
N GLY A 160 -3.73 -19.76 15.05
CA GLY A 160 -3.30 -20.32 13.76
C GLY A 160 -3.47 -19.34 12.60
N ILE A 161 -3.38 -18.03 12.86
CA ILE A 161 -3.42 -17.01 11.82
C ILE A 161 -2.09 -17.03 11.08
N SER A 162 -2.15 -17.38 9.80
CA SER A 162 -0.98 -17.50 8.95
C SER A 162 -1.25 -16.93 7.58
N ARG A 163 -0.32 -16.14 7.07
CA ARG A 163 -0.33 -15.67 5.68
C ARG A 163 0.03 -16.76 4.67
N ARG A 164 0.38 -17.96 5.14
CA ARG A 164 0.82 -19.10 4.33
C ARG A 164 -0.08 -20.32 4.49
N GLY A 165 -1.20 -20.18 5.19
CA GLY A 165 -2.14 -21.27 5.44
C GLY A 165 -3.07 -21.58 4.24
N ALA A 166 -3.80 -22.68 4.36
CA ALA A 166 -4.85 -23.06 3.43
C ALA A 166 -6.21 -22.37 3.75
N ASP A 167 -6.18 -21.29 4.52
CA ASP A 167 -7.37 -20.53 4.92
C ASP A 167 -8.02 -19.86 3.71
N THR A 168 -9.34 -19.71 3.75
CA THR A 168 -10.10 -18.76 2.93
C THR A 168 -10.13 -17.41 3.64
N LEU A 169 -10.60 -16.35 2.98
CA LEU A 169 -10.80 -15.05 3.66
C LEU A 169 -11.83 -15.15 4.79
N GLU A 170 -12.84 -16.00 4.64
CA GLU A 170 -13.82 -16.29 5.68
C GLU A 170 -13.15 -16.92 6.91
N THR A 171 -12.45 -18.05 6.73
CA THR A 171 -11.78 -18.74 7.85
C THR A 171 -10.71 -17.87 8.51
N PHE A 172 -10.03 -17.04 7.73
CA PHE A 172 -9.09 -16.05 8.25
C PHE A 172 -9.80 -15.02 9.15
N ALA A 173 -10.93 -14.46 8.70
CA ALA A 173 -11.71 -13.49 9.47
C ALA A 173 -12.31 -14.12 10.73
N GLU A 174 -12.79 -15.38 10.66
CA GLU A 174 -13.30 -16.12 11.81
C GLU A 174 -12.21 -16.38 12.87
N LYS A 175 -10.99 -16.71 12.46
CA LYS A 175 -9.86 -16.83 13.38
C LYS A 175 -9.53 -15.51 14.07
N LEU A 176 -9.53 -14.40 13.32
CA LEU A 176 -9.29 -13.06 13.87
C LEU A 176 -10.35 -12.65 14.90
N ALA A 177 -11.60 -13.13 14.77
CA ALA A 177 -12.65 -12.87 15.75
C ALA A 177 -12.33 -13.33 17.18
N ASN A 178 -11.43 -14.33 17.30
CA ASN A 178 -11.02 -14.89 18.59
C ASN A 178 -9.76 -14.26 19.18
N VAL A 179 -9.15 -13.32 18.47
CA VAL A 179 -7.94 -12.63 18.95
C VAL A 179 -8.34 -11.35 19.66
N PRO A 180 -7.80 -11.06 20.86
CA PRO A 180 -8.06 -9.79 21.53
C PRO A 180 -7.54 -8.61 20.71
N LEU A 181 -8.31 -7.53 20.69
CA LEU A 181 -7.88 -6.25 20.14
C LEU A 181 -6.89 -5.60 21.12
N LEU A 182 -5.88 -4.94 20.58
CA LEU A 182 -4.87 -4.24 21.39
C LEU A 182 -5.44 -3.01 22.09
N TYR A 183 -6.40 -2.30 21.45
CA TYR A 183 -7.06 -1.09 21.92
C TYR A 183 -8.53 -1.08 21.56
N ASP A 184 -9.29 -0.22 22.24
CA ASP A 184 -10.65 0.09 21.82
C ASP A 184 -10.66 0.66 20.38
N PRO A 185 -11.57 0.18 19.53
CA PRO A 185 -11.72 0.70 18.18
C PRO A 185 -11.88 2.23 18.17
N GLY A 186 -11.15 2.90 17.29
CA GLY A 186 -11.15 4.35 17.11
C GLY A 186 -10.18 5.13 18.02
N THR A 187 -9.51 4.50 18.99
CA THR A 187 -8.71 5.23 19.99
C THR A 187 -7.23 5.35 19.64
N ARG A 188 -6.68 4.42 18.88
CA ARG A 188 -5.26 4.38 18.46
C ARG A 188 -5.15 3.90 17.02
N TRP A 189 -4.12 4.35 16.35
CA TRP A 189 -3.74 3.83 15.04
C TRP A 189 -2.74 2.68 15.21
N SER A 190 -3.07 1.52 14.66
CA SER A 190 -2.19 0.35 14.64
C SER A 190 -2.21 -0.27 13.26
N TYR A 191 -1.08 -0.17 12.56
CA TYR A 191 -0.93 -0.82 11.27
C TYR A 191 -1.14 -2.33 11.39
N SER A 192 -2.03 -2.90 10.57
CA SER A 192 -2.57 -4.21 10.87
C SER A 192 -3.10 -4.96 9.65
N MET A 193 -3.56 -6.19 9.90
CA MET A 193 -4.29 -7.03 8.94
C MET A 193 -5.72 -6.52 8.64
N ALA A 194 -6.11 -5.34 9.12
CA ALA A 194 -7.46 -4.81 8.93
C ALA A 194 -7.88 -4.76 7.45
N THR A 195 -6.96 -4.46 6.53
CA THR A 195 -7.29 -4.41 5.10
C THR A 195 -7.49 -5.79 4.47
N ASP A 196 -6.95 -6.88 5.06
CA ASP A 196 -7.32 -8.25 4.66
C ASP A 196 -8.80 -8.50 4.98
N VAL A 197 -9.28 -8.00 6.13
CA VAL A 197 -10.70 -8.06 6.51
C VAL A 197 -11.55 -7.18 5.58
N CYS A 198 -11.04 -6.02 5.13
CA CYS A 198 -11.72 -5.24 4.10
C CYS A 198 -11.89 -6.03 2.80
N GLY A 199 -10.91 -6.85 2.40
CA GLY A 199 -11.04 -7.78 1.28
C GLY A 199 -12.16 -8.81 1.48
N TYR A 200 -12.27 -9.38 2.68
CA TYR A 200 -13.39 -10.26 3.01
C TYR A 200 -14.74 -9.53 3.04
N LEU A 201 -14.78 -8.29 3.53
CA LEU A 201 -16.01 -7.49 3.46
C LEU A 201 -16.45 -7.22 2.01
N VAL A 202 -15.52 -7.07 1.07
CA VAL A 202 -15.85 -6.99 -0.36
C VAL A 202 -16.57 -8.27 -0.81
N GLU A 203 -16.08 -9.47 -0.42
CA GLU A 203 -16.75 -10.73 -0.76
C GLU A 203 -18.16 -10.82 -0.16
N VAL A 204 -18.29 -10.59 1.13
CA VAL A 204 -19.56 -10.70 1.85
C VAL A 204 -20.60 -9.72 1.34
N ILE A 205 -20.20 -8.47 1.08
CA ILE A 205 -21.13 -7.40 0.69
C ILE A 205 -21.50 -7.51 -0.79
N SER A 206 -20.55 -7.87 -1.66
CA SER A 206 -20.81 -8.02 -3.10
C SER A 206 -21.46 -9.36 -3.47
N GLY A 207 -21.19 -10.41 -2.70
CA GLY A 207 -21.53 -11.78 -3.04
C GLY A 207 -20.60 -12.42 -4.09
N GLN A 208 -19.44 -11.80 -4.38
CA GLN A 208 -18.45 -12.26 -5.35
C GLN A 208 -17.11 -12.54 -4.65
N PRO A 209 -16.30 -13.52 -5.09
CA PRO A 209 -14.94 -13.70 -4.62
C PRO A 209 -14.11 -12.41 -4.79
N PHE A 210 -13.32 -12.05 -3.79
CA PHE A 210 -12.58 -10.78 -3.76
C PHE A 210 -11.69 -10.57 -4.98
N ALA A 211 -10.94 -11.60 -5.40
CA ALA A 211 -10.09 -11.52 -6.58
C ALA A 211 -10.90 -11.27 -7.86
N GLN A 212 -12.07 -11.92 -8.00
CA GLN A 212 -12.95 -11.71 -9.13
C GLN A 212 -13.55 -10.31 -9.14
N PHE A 213 -14.00 -9.81 -7.97
CA PHE A 213 -14.49 -8.43 -7.86
C PHE A 213 -13.46 -7.42 -8.30
N LEU A 214 -12.19 -7.56 -7.86
CA LEU A 214 -11.11 -6.67 -8.30
C LEU A 214 -10.88 -6.76 -9.80
N GLN A 215 -10.87 -7.96 -10.36
CA GLN A 215 -10.66 -8.18 -11.80
C GLN A 215 -11.73 -7.44 -12.62
N GLU A 216 -13.00 -7.71 -12.35
CA GLU A 216 -14.12 -7.19 -13.13
C GLU A 216 -14.40 -5.68 -12.91
N ARG A 217 -14.21 -5.21 -11.66
CA ARG A 217 -14.64 -3.88 -11.26
C ARG A 217 -13.51 -2.84 -11.26
N LEU A 218 -12.25 -3.28 -11.21
CA LEU A 218 -11.09 -2.39 -11.17
C LEU A 218 -10.08 -2.69 -12.28
N PHE A 219 -9.56 -3.92 -12.36
CA PHE A 219 -8.43 -4.19 -13.25
C PHE A 219 -8.79 -4.12 -14.72
N GLU A 220 -9.91 -4.73 -15.14
CA GLU A 220 -10.38 -4.62 -16.52
C GLU A 220 -10.76 -3.19 -16.92
N PRO A 221 -11.57 -2.45 -16.12
CA PRO A 221 -11.88 -1.06 -16.46
C PRO A 221 -10.68 -0.12 -16.48
N LEU A 222 -9.62 -0.39 -15.69
CA LEU A 222 -8.38 0.38 -15.63
C LEU A 222 -7.33 -0.10 -16.64
N ASP A 223 -7.61 -1.12 -17.44
CA ASP A 223 -6.62 -1.74 -18.35
C ASP A 223 -5.33 -2.14 -17.61
N MET A 224 -5.49 -2.95 -16.54
CA MET A 224 -4.42 -3.45 -15.67
C MET A 224 -4.23 -4.98 -15.82
N PRO A 225 -3.85 -5.50 -17.01
CA PRO A 225 -3.84 -6.93 -17.31
C PRO A 225 -2.72 -7.72 -16.61
N ASP A 226 -1.76 -7.03 -16.02
CA ASP A 226 -0.63 -7.62 -15.31
C ASP A 226 -0.77 -7.50 -13.78
N THR A 227 -1.95 -7.05 -13.31
CA THR A 227 -2.21 -6.91 -11.87
C THR A 227 -3.06 -8.07 -11.36
N GLY A 228 -2.61 -8.75 -10.31
CA GLY A 228 -3.31 -9.91 -9.76
C GLY A 228 -2.60 -10.54 -8.57
N PHE A 229 -3.19 -11.59 -8.02
CA PHE A 229 -2.67 -12.30 -6.83
C PHE A 229 -1.71 -13.45 -7.17
N SER A 230 -1.55 -13.77 -8.43
CA SER A 230 -0.62 -14.79 -8.94
C SER A 230 -0.09 -14.40 -10.30
N ILE A 231 0.99 -15.05 -10.70
CA ILE A 231 1.63 -14.84 -12.01
C ILE A 231 1.45 -16.08 -12.87
N PRO A 232 0.90 -15.95 -14.08
CA PRO A 232 0.87 -17.02 -15.06
C PRO A 232 2.28 -17.40 -15.55
N ASP A 233 2.49 -18.65 -15.90
CA ASP A 233 3.83 -19.16 -16.30
C ASP A 233 4.42 -18.39 -17.49
N GLU A 234 3.59 -17.96 -18.45
CA GLU A 234 4.01 -17.18 -19.61
C GLU A 234 4.50 -15.77 -19.27
N LYS A 235 4.22 -15.27 -18.07
CA LYS A 235 4.71 -13.97 -17.57
C LYS A 235 5.88 -14.08 -16.59
N LEU A 236 6.29 -15.29 -16.24
CA LEU A 236 7.31 -15.55 -15.22
C LEU A 236 8.65 -14.89 -15.55
N ASP A 237 8.99 -14.84 -16.83
CA ASP A 237 10.23 -14.21 -17.33
C ASP A 237 10.34 -12.71 -16.98
N ARG A 238 9.22 -12.06 -16.72
CA ARG A 238 9.12 -10.63 -16.37
C ARG A 238 9.08 -10.40 -14.86
N PHE A 239 9.04 -11.47 -14.05
CA PHE A 239 8.90 -11.36 -12.61
C PHE A 239 10.24 -11.08 -11.93
N ALA A 240 10.33 -9.97 -11.20
CA ALA A 240 11.56 -9.57 -10.52
C ALA A 240 11.87 -10.47 -9.33
N ALA A 241 13.13 -10.79 -9.12
CA ALA A 241 13.63 -11.40 -7.90
C ALA A 241 13.56 -10.39 -6.74
N CYS A 242 13.19 -10.85 -5.54
CA CYS A 242 13.12 -10.00 -4.36
C CYS A 242 14.32 -10.25 -3.45
N TYR A 243 14.90 -9.18 -2.93
CA TYR A 243 16.12 -9.19 -2.15
C TYR A 243 15.91 -8.59 -0.77
N GLU A 244 16.77 -8.99 0.17
CA GLU A 244 16.98 -8.32 1.45
C GLU A 244 18.45 -7.95 1.62
N ARG A 245 18.75 -6.98 2.49
CA ARG A 245 20.14 -6.69 2.85
C ARG A 245 20.48 -7.39 4.15
N ASP A 246 21.58 -8.15 4.11
CA ASP A 246 22.11 -8.79 5.29
C ASP A 246 22.89 -7.81 6.22
N ARG A 247 23.41 -8.34 7.32
CA ARG A 247 24.19 -7.56 8.30
C ARG A 247 25.49 -6.98 7.69
N ASN A 248 26.02 -7.61 6.64
CA ASN A 248 27.20 -7.13 5.91
C ASN A 248 26.84 -6.11 4.82
N LYS A 249 25.54 -5.74 4.71
CA LYS A 249 25.00 -4.84 3.68
C LYS A 249 25.05 -5.43 2.27
N GLU A 250 25.16 -6.75 2.11
CA GLU A 250 25.07 -7.46 0.85
C GLU A 250 23.63 -7.83 0.51
N LEU A 251 23.32 -7.88 -0.79
CA LEU A 251 22.01 -8.30 -1.28
C LEU A 251 21.90 -9.82 -1.24
N LYS A 252 20.91 -10.35 -0.53
CA LYS A 252 20.54 -11.75 -0.51
C LYS A 252 19.19 -11.97 -1.14
N LEU A 253 19.06 -13.03 -1.93
CA LEU A 253 17.80 -13.45 -2.51
C LEU A 253 16.82 -13.86 -1.42
N GLN A 254 15.68 -13.18 -1.34
CA GLN A 254 14.61 -13.42 -0.37
C GLN A 254 13.46 -14.22 -0.99
N ASP A 255 13.12 -13.94 -2.25
CA ASP A 255 12.09 -14.67 -3.00
C ASP A 255 12.49 -14.78 -4.48
N ASP A 256 12.72 -16.04 -4.89
CA ASP A 256 13.09 -16.39 -6.27
C ASP A 256 11.83 -16.48 -7.15
N PRO A 257 11.81 -15.85 -8.33
CA PRO A 257 10.69 -15.94 -9.24
C PRO A 257 10.24 -17.37 -9.56
N GLU A 258 11.18 -18.30 -9.74
CA GLU A 258 10.90 -19.68 -10.15
C GLU A 258 10.26 -20.54 -9.05
N THR A 259 10.50 -20.21 -7.78
CA THR A 259 9.97 -20.94 -6.62
C THR A 259 9.00 -20.11 -5.79
N SER A 260 8.68 -18.90 -6.26
CA SER A 260 7.82 -17.97 -5.56
C SER A 260 6.41 -18.54 -5.35
N ARG A 261 5.85 -18.26 -4.16
CA ARG A 261 4.45 -18.57 -3.86
C ARG A 261 3.45 -17.91 -4.82
N TYR A 262 3.83 -16.82 -5.45
CA TYR A 262 2.99 -16.09 -6.40
C TYR A 262 2.75 -16.83 -7.71
N ARG A 263 3.41 -17.97 -7.95
CA ARG A 263 3.11 -18.85 -9.08
C ARG A 263 1.75 -19.57 -8.95
N ASN A 264 1.21 -19.63 -7.75
CA ASN A 264 -0.07 -20.28 -7.49
C ASN A 264 -1.09 -19.27 -6.95
N PRO A 265 -2.33 -19.30 -7.45
CA PRO A 265 -3.40 -18.49 -6.87
C PRO A 265 -3.60 -18.82 -5.39
N PRO A 266 -3.65 -17.81 -4.51
CA PRO A 266 -3.88 -18.04 -3.09
C PRO A 266 -5.34 -18.39 -2.80
N THR A 267 -5.57 -19.24 -1.80
CA THR A 267 -6.94 -19.53 -1.30
C THR A 267 -7.53 -18.35 -0.54
N ALA A 268 -6.68 -17.55 0.11
CA ALA A 268 -7.06 -16.28 0.76
C ALA A 268 -6.26 -15.13 0.12
N PRO A 269 -6.77 -14.48 -0.92
CA PRO A 269 -6.10 -13.36 -1.56
C PRO A 269 -6.00 -12.18 -0.60
N SER A 270 -4.75 -11.82 -0.20
CA SER A 270 -4.51 -10.78 0.81
C SER A 270 -4.84 -9.39 0.28
N GLY A 271 -5.87 -8.77 0.81
CA GLY A 271 -6.21 -7.36 0.55
C GLY A 271 -5.21 -6.37 1.12
N ALA A 272 -4.38 -6.80 2.07
CA ALA A 272 -3.36 -5.96 2.69
C ALA A 272 -2.00 -6.00 1.96
N GLY A 273 -1.76 -6.97 1.05
CA GLY A 273 -0.42 -7.04 0.44
C GLY A 273 -0.20 -8.16 -0.55
N GLY A 274 -1.25 -8.71 -1.16
CA GLY A 274 -1.16 -9.89 -2.01
C GLY A 274 -0.92 -9.64 -3.48
N LEU A 275 -1.07 -8.42 -3.97
CA LEU A 275 -1.01 -8.13 -5.40
C LEU A 275 0.43 -8.07 -5.95
N LEU A 276 0.53 -8.50 -7.20
CA LEU A 276 1.57 -8.18 -8.15
C LEU A 276 1.07 -7.09 -9.08
N SER A 277 1.96 -6.29 -9.63
CA SER A 277 1.63 -5.29 -10.66
C SER A 277 2.86 -4.87 -11.44
N THR A 278 2.66 -4.12 -12.52
CA THR A 278 3.70 -3.43 -13.30
C THR A 278 3.64 -1.93 -13.07
N MET A 279 4.69 -1.23 -13.48
CA MET A 279 4.69 0.25 -13.50
C MET A 279 3.54 0.80 -14.35
N ARG A 280 3.28 0.19 -15.52
CA ARG A 280 2.20 0.59 -16.41
C ARG A 280 0.84 0.45 -15.73
N ASP A 281 0.53 -0.72 -15.21
CA ASP A 281 -0.77 -0.99 -14.61
C ASP A 281 -1.04 -0.07 -13.41
N TYR A 282 -0.05 0.03 -12.50
CA TYR A 282 -0.21 0.89 -11.33
C TYR A 282 -0.31 2.38 -11.71
N SER A 283 0.29 2.79 -12.84
CA SER A 283 0.13 4.14 -13.37
C SER A 283 -1.30 4.44 -13.80
N HIS A 284 -2.04 3.47 -14.34
CA HIS A 284 -3.46 3.62 -14.65
C HIS A 284 -4.31 3.81 -13.39
N PHE A 285 -3.97 3.09 -12.31
CA PHE A 285 -4.60 3.33 -11.01
C PHE A 285 -4.31 4.74 -10.48
N CYS A 286 -3.06 5.22 -10.58
CA CYS A 286 -2.72 6.60 -10.22
C CYS A 286 -3.38 7.64 -11.13
N ASP A 287 -3.51 7.37 -12.44
CA ASP A 287 -4.25 8.24 -13.36
C ASP A 287 -5.71 8.39 -12.92
N MET A 288 -6.37 7.28 -12.56
CA MET A 288 -7.73 7.30 -12.02
C MET A 288 -7.82 8.13 -10.74
N LEU A 289 -6.88 7.97 -9.81
CA LEU A 289 -6.84 8.73 -8.56
C LEU A 289 -6.66 10.24 -8.82
N LEU A 290 -5.70 10.61 -9.68
CA LEU A 290 -5.42 12.00 -10.01
C LEU A 290 -6.58 12.64 -10.77
N GLN A 291 -7.25 11.89 -11.67
CA GLN A 291 -8.44 12.31 -12.40
C GLN A 291 -9.74 12.19 -11.56
N ARG A 292 -9.59 12.15 -10.22
CA ARG A 292 -10.71 12.18 -9.28
C ARG A 292 -11.74 11.07 -9.48
N GLY A 293 -11.25 9.86 -9.76
CA GLY A 293 -12.06 8.65 -9.89
C GLY A 293 -12.48 8.31 -11.31
N VAL A 294 -11.96 9.02 -12.31
CA VAL A 294 -12.26 8.79 -13.74
C VAL A 294 -11.02 8.20 -14.44
N PHE A 295 -11.22 7.22 -15.31
CA PHE A 295 -10.20 6.70 -16.21
C PHE A 295 -10.79 6.45 -17.59
N ASN A 296 -10.15 7.00 -18.64
CA ASN A 296 -10.61 6.89 -20.03
C ASN A 296 -12.10 7.24 -20.22
N GLY A 297 -12.58 8.28 -19.54
CA GLY A 297 -13.97 8.71 -19.59
C GLY A 297 -14.96 7.87 -18.78
N LYS A 298 -14.52 6.79 -18.15
CA LYS A 298 -15.31 5.97 -17.23
C LYS A 298 -15.09 6.41 -15.78
N GLN A 299 -16.16 6.68 -15.06
CA GLN A 299 -16.10 6.91 -13.60
C GLN A 299 -16.15 5.55 -12.87
N LEU A 300 -15.09 5.26 -12.10
CA LEU A 300 -15.00 4.07 -11.25
C LEU A 300 -15.44 4.36 -9.81
N ILE A 301 -15.11 5.55 -9.34
CA ILE A 301 -15.50 6.06 -8.02
C ILE A 301 -15.78 7.57 -8.14
N SER A 302 -16.67 8.10 -7.31
CA SER A 302 -16.96 9.52 -7.38
C SER A 302 -15.84 10.38 -6.78
N ARG A 303 -15.73 11.62 -7.29
CA ARG A 303 -14.84 12.63 -6.71
C ARG A 303 -15.09 12.80 -5.21
N ALA A 304 -16.37 12.87 -4.80
CA ALA A 304 -16.72 13.10 -3.40
C ALA A 304 -16.26 11.95 -2.48
N THR A 305 -16.38 10.70 -2.94
CA THR A 305 -15.92 9.55 -2.18
C THR A 305 -14.39 9.51 -2.11
N LEU A 306 -13.70 9.80 -3.20
CA LEU A 306 -12.23 9.84 -3.19
C LEU A 306 -11.71 10.97 -2.28
N GLU A 307 -12.32 12.16 -2.31
CA GLU A 307 -12.00 13.24 -1.39
C GLU A 307 -12.27 12.84 0.08
N LEU A 308 -13.36 12.11 0.34
CA LEU A 308 -13.60 11.54 1.67
C LEU A 308 -12.49 10.56 2.07
N MET A 309 -12.07 9.66 1.17
CA MET A 309 -11.05 8.65 1.45
C MET A 309 -9.68 9.25 1.77
N THR A 310 -9.33 10.36 1.16
CA THR A 310 -8.01 11.00 1.31
C THR A 310 -7.93 12.02 2.45
N ARG A 311 -9.07 12.34 3.10
CA ARG A 311 -9.08 13.17 4.32
C ARG A 311 -8.49 12.40 5.50
N ASN A 312 -8.01 13.15 6.50
CA ASN A 312 -7.58 12.55 7.77
C ASN A 312 -8.80 12.07 8.58
N HIS A 313 -8.87 10.76 8.82
CA HIS A 313 -9.91 10.11 9.65
C HIS A 313 -9.47 9.90 11.11
N LEU A 314 -8.31 10.42 11.51
CA LEU A 314 -7.81 10.40 12.88
C LEU A 314 -8.26 11.61 13.70
N GLY A 315 -9.30 12.32 13.24
CA GLY A 315 -9.76 13.57 13.84
C GLY A 315 -8.76 14.70 13.67
N GLN A 316 -8.39 15.36 14.75
CA GLN A 316 -7.34 16.41 14.75
C GLN A 316 -5.92 15.86 14.95
N SER A 317 -5.79 14.52 15.15
CA SER A 317 -4.52 13.90 15.47
C SER A 317 -3.74 13.52 14.21
N SER A 318 -2.40 13.53 14.33
CA SER A 318 -1.49 12.94 13.35
C SER A 318 -1.18 11.47 13.67
N LEU A 319 -0.54 10.78 12.76
CA LEU A 319 -0.01 9.43 13.01
C LEU A 319 0.97 9.41 14.17
N ALA A 320 1.81 10.45 14.33
CA ALA A 320 2.75 10.56 15.44
C ALA A 320 2.07 10.52 16.81
N GLN A 321 0.86 11.09 16.91
CA GLN A 321 0.10 11.16 18.16
C GLN A 321 -0.68 9.86 18.46
N MET A 322 -1.09 9.13 17.42
CA MET A 322 -1.97 7.98 17.56
C MET A 322 -1.28 6.63 17.30
N ALA A 323 -0.18 6.60 16.54
CA ALA A 323 0.45 5.35 16.13
C ALA A 323 1.03 4.56 17.31
N VAL A 324 0.87 3.25 17.21
CA VAL A 324 1.53 2.28 18.09
C VAL A 324 2.73 1.70 17.37
N GLY A 325 3.91 1.94 17.94
CA GLY A 325 5.17 1.49 17.34
C GLY A 325 5.63 2.33 16.14
N GLY A 326 6.90 2.19 15.80
CA GLY A 326 7.51 2.89 14.67
C GLY A 326 7.32 2.12 13.39
N PHE A 327 6.25 2.40 12.65
CA PHE A 327 6.11 1.93 11.28
C PHE A 327 6.00 3.14 10.36
N SER A 328 7.11 3.57 9.78
CA SER A 328 7.09 4.49 8.65
C SER A 328 8.46 4.63 8.01
N GLU A 329 8.48 4.78 6.70
CA GLU A 329 9.62 5.21 5.91
C GLU A 329 9.86 6.72 6.03
N THR A 330 8.91 7.45 6.60
CA THR A 330 8.90 8.90 6.75
C THR A 330 8.51 9.29 8.19
N SER A 331 8.75 10.55 8.56
CA SER A 331 8.18 11.13 9.78
C SER A 331 6.67 10.94 9.80
N ASN A 332 6.13 10.61 10.95
CA ASN A 332 4.67 10.55 11.19
C ASN A 332 4.10 11.91 11.65
N GLU A 333 4.96 12.90 11.91
CA GLU A 333 4.54 14.26 12.21
C GLU A 333 3.91 14.90 10.98
N GLY A 334 2.85 15.68 11.17
CA GLY A 334 2.13 16.35 10.09
C GLY A 334 1.46 15.42 9.08
N VAL A 335 1.40 14.11 9.36
CA VAL A 335 0.80 13.10 8.49
C VAL A 335 -0.46 12.54 9.15
N GLY A 336 -1.56 12.53 8.39
CA GLY A 336 -2.82 11.89 8.76
C GLY A 336 -3.00 10.54 8.06
N PHE A 337 -4.14 9.90 8.35
CA PHE A 337 -4.52 8.67 7.67
C PHE A 337 -6.01 8.69 7.31
N GLY A 338 -6.27 8.43 6.04
CA GLY A 338 -7.61 8.34 5.48
C GLY A 338 -8.12 6.89 5.39
N LEU A 339 -8.98 6.63 4.43
CA LEU A 339 -9.52 5.29 4.17
C LEU A 339 -8.62 4.57 3.16
N GLY A 340 -7.47 4.06 3.65
CA GLY A 340 -6.48 3.31 2.88
C GLY A 340 -5.29 4.13 2.35
N PHE A 341 -5.19 5.41 2.68
CA PHE A 341 -4.10 6.31 2.29
C PHE A 341 -3.56 7.08 3.50
N ALA A 342 -2.26 7.30 3.56
CA ALA A 342 -1.70 8.39 4.34
C ALA A 342 -1.83 9.70 3.55
N SER A 343 -1.93 10.84 4.25
CA SER A 343 -1.98 12.17 3.64
C SER A 343 -1.12 13.17 4.41
N THR A 344 -0.38 14.01 3.68
CA THR A 344 0.39 15.09 4.28
C THR A 344 -0.55 16.24 4.64
N MET A 345 -0.77 16.46 5.94
CA MET A 345 -1.65 17.51 6.47
C MET A 345 -0.91 18.82 6.74
N ASP A 346 0.36 18.70 7.11
CA ASP A 346 1.23 19.83 7.46
C ASP A 346 2.64 19.51 6.95
N ALA A 347 3.02 20.17 5.86
CA ALA A 347 4.31 19.99 5.21
C ALA A 347 5.47 20.43 6.09
N ALA A 348 5.30 21.49 6.90
CA ALA A 348 6.35 21.99 7.79
C ALA A 348 6.62 21.00 8.93
N ALA A 349 5.58 20.45 9.55
CA ALA A 349 5.72 19.46 10.60
C ALA A 349 6.27 18.13 10.06
N SER A 350 5.86 17.70 8.85
CA SER A 350 6.36 16.47 8.24
C SER A 350 7.79 16.58 7.72
N GLY A 351 8.29 17.80 7.50
CA GLY A 351 9.60 18.05 6.91
C GLY A 351 9.69 17.65 5.43
N THR A 352 8.56 17.58 4.73
CA THR A 352 8.48 17.21 3.31
C THR A 352 7.57 18.16 2.54
N VAL A 353 7.74 18.23 1.24
CA VAL A 353 6.87 19.00 0.34
C VAL A 353 5.58 18.24 0.00
N GLY A 354 4.60 18.89 -0.63
CA GLY A 354 3.39 18.26 -1.13
C GLY A 354 2.28 18.16 -0.07
N GLU A 355 1.94 19.30 0.58
CA GLU A 355 0.78 19.35 1.48
C GLU A 355 -0.51 19.03 0.71
N GLY A 356 -1.32 18.13 1.27
CA GLY A 356 -2.53 17.63 0.62
C GLY A 356 -2.29 16.44 -0.32
N ASP A 357 -1.04 16.00 -0.51
CA ASP A 357 -0.78 14.75 -1.21
C ASP A 357 -1.23 13.54 -0.38
N PHE A 358 -1.49 12.44 -1.09
CA PHE A 358 -1.80 11.18 -0.45
C PHE A 358 -1.00 10.03 -1.08
N TYR A 359 -0.70 9.03 -0.28
CA TYR A 359 0.28 8.05 -0.67
C TYR A 359 0.19 6.75 0.12
N TRP A 360 0.90 5.74 -0.34
CA TRP A 360 1.30 4.57 0.44
C TRP A 360 2.55 3.92 -0.17
N GLY A 361 3.01 2.83 0.45
CA GLY A 361 4.16 2.07 -0.03
C GLY A 361 4.03 0.58 0.24
N GLY A 362 4.96 -0.20 -0.28
CA GLY A 362 5.05 -1.65 -0.14
C GLY A 362 6.35 -2.10 0.54
N LEU A 363 6.30 -3.22 1.24
CA LEU A 363 7.40 -3.78 2.02
C LEU A 363 8.71 -3.95 1.23
N ALA A 364 8.61 -4.18 -0.09
CA ALA A 364 9.78 -4.37 -0.96
C ALA A 364 10.25 -3.07 -1.63
N SER A 365 10.14 -1.93 -0.94
CA SER A 365 10.57 -0.62 -1.44
C SER A 365 9.85 -0.20 -2.72
N THR A 366 8.56 -0.48 -2.80
CA THR A 366 7.65 0.13 -3.77
C THR A 366 6.90 1.26 -3.10
N LEU A 367 6.65 2.35 -3.82
CA LEU A 367 5.91 3.49 -3.29
C LEU A 367 5.26 4.31 -4.40
N PHE A 368 4.22 5.03 -4.04
CA PHE A 368 3.61 6.06 -4.88
C PHE A 368 3.13 7.23 -4.03
N TRP A 369 2.95 8.36 -4.66
CA TRP A 369 2.14 9.47 -4.14
C TRP A 369 1.40 10.16 -5.27
N VAL A 370 0.28 10.75 -4.93
CA VAL A 370 -0.56 11.58 -5.80
C VAL A 370 -0.70 12.93 -5.15
N ASP A 371 -0.39 13.98 -5.88
CA ASP A 371 -0.53 15.37 -5.47
C ASP A 371 -1.52 16.09 -6.39
N PRO A 372 -2.78 16.25 -5.93
CA PRO A 372 -3.81 16.93 -6.74
C PRO A 372 -3.54 18.41 -6.93
N ALA A 373 -2.78 19.07 -6.04
CA ALA A 373 -2.47 20.50 -6.15
C ALA A 373 -1.49 20.77 -7.30
N GLU A 374 -0.55 19.86 -7.50
CA GLU A 374 0.45 19.94 -8.57
C GLU A 374 0.03 19.20 -9.85
N ASP A 375 -1.17 18.57 -9.86
CA ASP A 375 -1.61 17.67 -10.93
C ASP A 375 -0.54 16.64 -11.28
N LEU A 376 0.00 15.98 -10.23
CA LEU A 376 1.20 15.14 -10.27
C LEU A 376 0.98 13.82 -9.56
N TYR A 377 1.57 12.76 -10.09
CA TYR A 377 1.89 11.58 -9.31
C TYR A 377 3.29 11.05 -9.63
N ALA A 378 3.82 10.30 -8.69
CA ALA A 378 5.06 9.56 -8.89
C ALA A 378 4.92 8.14 -8.37
N ILE A 379 5.60 7.22 -9.04
CA ILE A 379 5.70 5.81 -8.66
C ILE A 379 7.17 5.41 -8.70
N PHE A 380 7.61 4.72 -7.66
CA PHE A 380 8.92 4.07 -7.60
C PHE A 380 8.73 2.60 -7.25
N MET A 381 9.37 1.71 -7.98
CA MET A 381 9.31 0.27 -7.76
C MET A 381 10.71 -0.33 -7.71
N ALA A 382 11.03 -0.94 -6.58
CA ALA A 382 12.19 -1.81 -6.38
C ALA A 382 11.73 -3.13 -5.75
N GLN A 383 12.65 -4.06 -5.49
CA GLN A 383 12.37 -5.30 -4.78
C GLN A 383 13.42 -5.52 -3.69
N LEU A 384 13.45 -4.60 -2.72
CA LEU A 384 14.32 -4.65 -1.54
C LEU A 384 13.50 -4.61 -0.25
N ILE A 385 13.66 -5.61 0.61
CA ILE A 385 13.03 -5.72 1.94
C ILE A 385 14.07 -5.43 3.04
N PRO A 386 13.70 -4.70 4.10
CA PRO A 386 12.46 -3.93 4.27
C PRO A 386 12.52 -2.57 3.54
N SER A 387 11.37 -1.97 3.31
CA SER A 387 11.24 -0.66 2.65
C SER A 387 11.92 0.48 3.44
N SER A 388 12.04 0.34 4.76
CA SER A 388 12.74 1.29 5.65
C SER A 388 14.28 1.28 5.49
N THR A 389 14.84 0.41 4.63
CA THR A 389 16.30 0.35 4.40
C THR A 389 16.86 1.67 3.88
N PHE A 390 16.11 2.38 3.04
CA PHE A 390 16.48 3.69 2.51
C PHE A 390 15.27 4.61 2.42
N ASN A 391 15.48 5.91 2.67
CA ASN A 391 14.43 6.92 2.49
C ASN A 391 14.29 7.30 0.99
N PHE A 392 13.76 6.38 0.18
CA PHE A 392 13.53 6.66 -1.24
C PHE A 392 12.49 7.76 -1.43
N ARG A 393 11.35 7.70 -0.70
CA ARG A 393 10.26 8.66 -0.83
C ARG A 393 10.73 10.09 -0.64
N GLY A 394 11.40 10.39 0.47
CA GLY A 394 11.85 11.74 0.78
C GLY A 394 12.85 12.26 -0.25
N GLN A 395 13.81 11.42 -0.66
CA GLN A 395 14.84 11.82 -1.64
C GLN A 395 14.24 12.06 -3.03
N ILE A 396 13.37 11.16 -3.51
CA ILE A 396 12.73 11.31 -4.81
C ILE A 396 11.80 12.52 -4.81
N LYS A 397 10.98 12.70 -3.76
CA LYS A 397 10.13 13.90 -3.60
C LYS A 397 10.94 15.19 -3.73
N ASN A 398 12.03 15.31 -2.96
CA ASN A 398 12.86 16.52 -2.99
C ASN A 398 13.38 16.85 -4.40
N ILE A 399 13.82 15.82 -5.17
CA ILE A 399 14.32 16.03 -6.53
C ILE A 399 13.17 16.40 -7.48
N VAL A 400 12.04 15.70 -7.39
CA VAL A 400 10.88 15.94 -8.26
C VAL A 400 10.33 17.35 -8.06
N TYR A 401 10.01 17.74 -6.83
CA TYR A 401 9.47 19.08 -6.56
C TYR A 401 10.52 20.19 -6.78
N GLY A 402 11.80 19.94 -6.48
CA GLY A 402 12.88 20.86 -6.79
C GLY A 402 13.15 21.06 -8.28
N SER A 403 12.55 20.20 -9.13
CA SER A 403 12.64 20.27 -10.59
C SER A 403 11.43 20.95 -11.25
N LEU A 404 10.38 21.26 -10.48
CA LEU A 404 9.25 22.03 -10.99
C LEU A 404 9.73 23.40 -11.45
N CYS A 405 9.32 23.80 -12.66
CA CYS A 405 9.47 25.11 -13.20
C CYS A 405 8.07 25.71 -13.26
N GLU A 406 7.80 26.67 -12.40
CA GLU A 406 6.71 27.61 -12.62
C GLU A 406 7.10 28.40 -13.86
N GLY A 407 6.32 28.29 -14.93
CA GLY A 407 6.70 28.87 -16.20
C GLY A 407 7.07 30.33 -16.03
N ALA A 408 8.29 30.68 -16.38
CA ALA A 408 8.57 31.99 -16.86
C ALA A 408 7.61 32.20 -18.04
N GLN A 409 6.48 32.86 -17.80
CA GLN A 409 5.65 33.36 -18.87
C GLN A 409 6.55 34.28 -19.69
N SER A 410 6.99 33.79 -20.85
CA SER A 410 7.65 34.57 -21.89
C SER A 410 6.69 35.58 -22.47
#